data_c8cd0d1777a29272c502eeac8238b700
#
_entry.id   c8cd0d1777a29272c502eeac8238b700
#
_cell.length_a   1.000
_cell.length_b   1.000
_cell.length_c   1.000
_cell.angle_alpha   90.00
_cell.angle_beta   90.00
_cell.angle_gamma   90.00
#
_symmetry.space_group_name_H-M   'P 1'
#
loop_
_entity.id
_entity.type
_entity.pdbx_description
1 polymer ?
#
loop_
_entity_poly.entity_id
_entity_poly.type
_entity_poly.pdbx_seq_one_letter_code
_entity_poly.pdbx_strand_id
1 'polypeptide(L)'
;MAQLVRIGAERPVFPVCLIIVGILSAAGFAKPAFAGNGGAGLLVPGQIGVLDHVAYAVDGAESSHGANVKMWRSDLDGPQGPMQVSAAAAADVGGGDRFDETANRALGRAYLAHMFRRYGSWPDAVAAYNWGPGRMDDWISGGRLFDKLPPAVARYRAHVMVASGMEIGPISDAFFDSVLARLARLRMLAKRQMTERRRRGRAGSVELLYSEIMRSTATSLR
;
A
#
# COMPACT_ATOMS: atom_id res chain seq x y z
N MET A 1 13.21 21.45 -42.79
CA MET A 1 13.09 20.03 -42.45
C MET A 1 13.59 19.85 -41.04
N ALA A 2 12.67 19.78 -40.08
CA ALA A 2 12.98 19.62 -38.65
C ALA A 2 12.51 18.21 -38.20
N GLN A 3 13.49 17.39 -37.81
CA GLN A 3 13.19 16.06 -37.21
C GLN A 3 12.82 16.20 -35.76
N LEU A 4 11.62 15.75 -35.43
CA LEU A 4 11.14 15.57 -34.05
C LEU A 4 11.77 14.30 -33.47
N VAL A 5 12.65 14.46 -32.50
CA VAL A 5 13.14 13.39 -31.64
C VAL A 5 12.06 13.13 -30.57
N ARG A 6 11.39 11.97 -30.65
CA ARG A 6 10.52 11.47 -29.58
C ARG A 6 11.39 10.95 -28.44
N ILE A 7 11.45 11.70 -27.35
CA ILE A 7 11.99 11.22 -26.08
C ILE A 7 10.93 10.36 -25.42
N GLY A 8 11.21 9.06 -25.28
CA GLY A 8 10.37 8.13 -24.54
C GLY A 8 10.37 8.50 -23.06
N ALA A 9 9.21 8.87 -22.54
CA ALA A 9 9.02 9.12 -21.12
C ALA A 9 8.93 7.78 -20.38
N GLU A 10 10.02 7.38 -19.76
CA GLU A 10 9.98 6.34 -18.73
C GLU A 10 9.21 6.87 -17.53
N ARG A 11 8.12 6.18 -17.18
CA ARG A 11 7.30 6.53 -16.02
C ARG A 11 7.99 6.06 -14.75
N PRO A 12 8.33 6.96 -13.81
CA PRO A 12 8.84 6.53 -12.52
C PRO A 12 7.75 5.77 -11.76
N VAL A 13 8.07 4.59 -11.28
CA VAL A 13 7.24 3.80 -10.37
C VAL A 13 7.32 4.45 -8.99
N PHE A 14 6.47 5.43 -8.73
CA PHE A 14 6.34 5.99 -7.39
C PHE A 14 5.46 5.08 -6.52
N PRO A 15 5.77 4.92 -5.23
CA PRO A 15 4.84 4.27 -4.31
C PRO A 15 3.59 5.14 -4.21
N VAL A 16 2.49 4.59 -4.71
CA VAL A 16 1.19 5.25 -4.69
C VAL A 16 0.67 5.23 -3.26
N CYS A 17 0.91 6.32 -2.53
CA CYS A 17 0.04 6.71 -1.43
C CYS A 17 -1.25 7.24 -2.07
N LEU A 18 -2.22 6.36 -2.29
CA LEU A 18 -3.47 6.72 -2.94
C LEU A 18 -4.39 7.42 -1.95
N ILE A 19 -4.43 8.73 -2.03
CA ILE A 19 -5.43 9.56 -1.36
C ILE A 19 -6.70 9.48 -2.19
N ILE A 20 -7.74 8.86 -1.68
CA ILE A 20 -9.10 9.05 -2.19
C ILE A 20 -9.81 9.98 -1.22
N VAL A 21 -10.09 11.17 -1.70
CA VAL A 21 -11.02 12.12 -1.08
C VAL A 21 -12.39 11.45 -1.03
N GLY A 22 -12.88 11.17 0.19
CA GLY A 22 -14.21 10.65 0.41
C GLY A 22 -15.24 11.74 0.16
N ILE A 23 -16.09 11.56 -0.85
CA ILE A 23 -17.30 12.35 -1.04
C ILE A 23 -18.26 12.00 0.09
N LEU A 24 -18.63 13.01 0.84
CA LEU A 24 -19.62 12.97 1.91
C LEU A 24 -20.99 12.62 1.32
N SER A 25 -21.47 11.41 1.55
CA SER A 25 -22.88 11.06 1.36
C SER A 25 -23.49 10.81 2.73
N ALA A 26 -24.32 11.75 3.16
CA ALA A 26 -25.13 11.64 4.39
C ALA A 26 -26.27 10.63 4.14
N ALA A 27 -26.03 9.38 4.50
CA ALA A 27 -27.09 8.41 4.73
C ALA A 27 -26.84 7.78 6.09
N GLY A 28 -27.76 8.06 7.03
CA GLY A 28 -27.70 7.56 8.39
C GLY A 28 -27.82 6.04 8.43
N PHE A 29 -26.70 5.36 8.54
CA PHE A 29 -26.64 3.98 8.98
C PHE A 29 -26.23 3.94 10.45
N ALA A 30 -27.13 3.48 11.29
CA ALA A 30 -26.83 3.16 12.68
C ALA A 30 -25.64 2.17 12.69
N LYS A 31 -24.53 2.60 13.30
CA LYS A 31 -23.40 1.72 13.56
C LYS A 31 -23.86 0.56 14.43
N PRO A 32 -23.58 -0.71 14.07
CA PRO A 32 -23.72 -1.78 15.04
C PRO A 32 -22.79 -1.47 16.21
N ALA A 33 -23.37 -1.40 17.42
CA ALA A 33 -22.61 -1.27 18.64
C ALA A 33 -21.76 -2.53 18.81
N PHE A 34 -20.51 -2.44 18.42
CA PHE A 34 -19.52 -3.43 18.81
C PHE A 34 -19.27 -3.19 20.30
N ALA A 35 -19.89 -4.02 21.14
CA ALA A 35 -19.62 -4.08 22.57
C ALA A 35 -18.21 -4.66 22.79
N GLY A 36 -17.20 -3.93 22.38
CA GLY A 36 -15.85 -4.08 22.89
C GLY A 36 -15.72 -3.19 24.10
N ASN A 37 -15.32 -3.75 25.22
CA ASN A 37 -15.05 -3.06 26.48
C ASN A 37 -14.34 -1.75 26.23
N GLY A 38 -15.10 -0.66 26.06
CA GLY A 38 -14.62 0.68 25.82
C GLY A 38 -14.21 1.36 27.12
N GLY A 39 -13.18 0.81 27.77
CA GLY A 39 -12.34 1.63 28.61
C GLY A 39 -11.57 2.55 27.70
N ALA A 40 -11.61 3.88 27.91
CA ALA A 40 -10.64 4.82 27.37
C ALA A 40 -9.26 4.43 27.93
N GLY A 41 -8.65 3.39 27.33
CA GLY A 41 -7.46 2.75 27.84
C GLY A 41 -6.28 3.68 27.64
N LEU A 42 -5.90 4.33 28.75
CA LEU A 42 -4.57 4.92 28.87
C LEU A 42 -3.56 3.81 28.56
N LEU A 43 -2.62 4.08 27.68
CA LEU A 43 -1.52 3.16 27.40
C LEU A 43 -0.81 2.87 28.72
N VAL A 44 -0.65 1.60 29.06
CA VAL A 44 0.11 1.21 30.25
C VAL A 44 1.62 1.50 30.05
N PRO A 45 2.40 1.72 31.10
CA PRO A 45 3.82 2.13 30.98
C PRO A 45 4.64 1.31 29.98
N GLY A 46 4.50 0.00 29.95
CA GLY A 46 5.18 -0.86 28.96
C GLY A 46 4.78 -0.63 27.51
N GLN A 47 3.56 -0.14 27.26
CA GLN A 47 3.10 0.21 25.92
C GLN A 47 3.58 1.57 25.45
N ILE A 48 3.94 2.47 26.38
CA ILE A 48 4.52 3.77 26.04
C ILE A 48 5.89 3.58 25.40
N GLY A 49 6.75 2.73 25.93
CA GLY A 49 8.04 2.41 25.32
C GLY A 49 7.91 1.76 23.95
N VAL A 50 6.92 0.86 23.79
CA VAL A 50 6.61 0.24 22.49
C VAL A 50 6.12 1.29 21.48
N LEU A 51 5.26 2.21 21.90
CA LEU A 51 4.80 3.30 21.04
C LEU A 51 5.96 4.15 20.53
N ASP A 52 6.95 4.44 21.36
CA ASP A 52 8.12 5.23 20.94
C ASP A 52 8.94 4.52 19.87
N HIS A 53 9.17 3.22 20.03
CA HIS A 53 9.86 2.41 19.02
C HIS A 53 9.08 2.33 17.70
N VAL A 54 7.76 2.13 17.76
CA VAL A 54 6.93 2.09 16.55
C VAL A 54 6.87 3.46 15.88
N ALA A 55 6.74 4.56 16.65
CA ALA A 55 6.74 5.92 16.12
C ALA A 55 8.07 6.26 15.43
N TYR A 56 9.20 5.88 16.03
CA TYR A 56 10.51 6.05 15.42
C TYR A 56 10.65 5.25 14.11
N ALA A 57 10.18 4.01 14.08
CA ALA A 57 10.18 3.20 12.87
C ALA A 57 9.27 3.77 11.77
N VAL A 58 8.12 4.35 12.12
CA VAL A 58 7.25 5.05 11.18
C VAL A 58 7.92 6.31 10.63
N ASP A 59 8.53 7.16 11.47
CA ASP A 59 9.30 8.34 11.05
C ASP A 59 10.39 7.96 10.02
N GLY A 60 11.10 6.86 10.28
CA GLY A 60 12.06 6.30 9.32
C GLY A 60 11.44 5.86 8.00
N ALA A 61 10.30 5.16 8.05
CA ALA A 61 9.62 4.63 6.88
C ALA A 61 9.00 5.72 6.01
N GLU A 62 8.50 6.82 6.62
CA GLU A 62 7.83 7.91 5.92
C GLU A 62 8.82 8.92 5.31
N SER A 63 9.90 9.25 6.01
CA SER A 63 10.78 10.35 5.61
C SER A 63 12.27 10.11 5.80
N SER A 64 12.70 8.91 6.17
CA SER A 64 14.07 8.64 6.62
C SER A 64 14.47 9.59 7.77
N HIS A 65 13.62 9.70 8.76
CA HIS A 65 13.76 10.56 9.96
C HIS A 65 13.90 12.05 9.62
N GLY A 66 13.16 12.51 8.59
CA GLY A 66 13.20 13.90 8.13
C GLY A 66 14.30 14.20 7.12
N ALA A 67 15.16 13.24 6.76
CA ALA A 67 16.19 13.44 5.75
C ALA A 67 15.65 13.57 4.31
N ASN A 68 14.44 13.10 4.04
CA ASN A 68 13.82 13.20 2.74
C ASN A 68 13.11 14.55 2.58
N VAL A 69 13.73 15.48 1.84
CA VAL A 69 13.18 16.81 1.57
C VAL A 69 11.81 16.79 0.87
N LYS A 70 11.43 15.69 0.23
CA LYS A 70 10.12 15.50 -0.40
C LYS A 70 9.00 15.18 0.59
N MET A 71 9.28 15.16 1.89
CA MET A 71 8.28 14.99 2.95
C MET A 71 7.30 16.18 3.01
N TRP A 72 7.69 17.35 2.48
CA TRP A 72 6.84 18.52 2.34
C TRP A 72 6.20 18.52 0.95
N ARG A 73 4.89 18.40 0.90
CA ARG A 73 4.14 18.27 -0.35
C ARG A 73 3.36 19.55 -0.66
N SER A 74 3.11 19.78 -1.94
CA SER A 74 2.29 20.90 -2.41
C SER A 74 0.80 20.77 -2.05
N ASP A 75 0.30 19.55 -1.87
CA ASP A 75 -1.04 19.29 -1.34
C ASP A 75 -1.05 19.51 0.17
N LEU A 76 -1.57 20.66 0.60
CA LEU A 76 -1.57 21.06 2.00
C LEU A 76 -2.50 20.24 2.90
N ASP A 77 -3.52 19.58 2.34
CA ASP A 77 -4.42 18.69 3.09
C ASP A 77 -3.87 17.26 3.17
N GLY A 78 -2.96 16.94 2.28
CA GLY A 78 -2.28 15.64 2.21
C GLY A 78 -1.27 15.42 3.32
N PRO A 79 -0.56 14.29 3.26
CA PRO A 79 0.50 13.93 4.21
C PRO A 79 1.66 14.93 4.15
N GLN A 80 2.09 15.42 5.32
CA GLN A 80 3.16 16.41 5.49
C GLN A 80 4.16 15.96 6.56
N GLY A 81 5.40 16.40 6.40
CA GLY A 81 6.46 16.33 7.41
C GLY A 81 7.03 14.95 7.68
N PRO A 82 7.85 14.84 8.73
CA PRO A 82 8.61 13.63 9.05
C PRO A 82 7.76 12.36 9.14
N MET A 83 6.59 12.44 9.76
CA MET A 83 5.69 11.29 9.91
C MET A 83 4.52 11.29 8.89
N GLN A 84 4.57 12.14 7.86
CA GLN A 84 3.57 12.21 6.79
C GLN A 84 2.13 12.29 7.33
N VAL A 85 1.88 13.22 8.27
CA VAL A 85 0.57 13.39 8.91
C VAL A 85 -0.36 14.18 7.99
N SER A 86 -1.52 13.61 7.63
CA SER A 86 -2.57 14.30 6.87
C SER A 86 -3.39 15.25 7.75
N ALA A 87 -4.13 16.18 7.13
CA ALA A 87 -5.04 17.06 7.86
C ALA A 87 -6.07 16.28 8.67
N ALA A 88 -6.64 15.22 8.08
CA ALA A 88 -7.61 14.35 8.76
C ALA A 88 -6.98 13.62 9.96
N ALA A 89 -5.78 13.06 9.81
CA ALA A 89 -5.09 12.40 10.91
C ALA A 89 -4.77 13.35 12.07
N ALA A 90 -4.37 14.58 11.77
CA ALA A 90 -4.15 15.61 12.78
C ALA A 90 -5.45 15.96 13.50
N ALA A 91 -6.56 16.18 12.77
CA ALA A 91 -7.87 16.46 13.33
C ALA A 91 -8.37 15.35 14.28
N ASP A 92 -8.14 14.09 13.93
CA ASP A 92 -8.52 12.92 14.76
C ASP A 92 -7.84 12.91 16.14
N VAL A 93 -6.73 13.64 16.31
CA VAL A 93 -5.97 13.70 17.56
C VAL A 93 -5.98 15.09 18.22
N GLY A 94 -6.87 15.96 17.79
CA GLY A 94 -7.05 17.28 18.40
C GLY A 94 -6.40 18.44 17.65
N GLY A 95 -5.83 18.18 16.47
CA GLY A 95 -5.19 19.21 15.64
C GLY A 95 -3.76 19.56 16.09
N GLY A 96 -3.12 20.45 15.32
CA GLY A 96 -1.79 20.95 15.58
C GLY A 96 -1.07 21.36 14.29
N ASP A 97 0.11 21.96 14.43
CA ASP A 97 0.92 22.37 13.30
C ASP A 97 1.63 21.16 12.67
N ARG A 98 1.18 20.76 11.49
CA ARG A 98 1.76 19.64 10.73
C ARG A 98 3.03 20.03 9.98
N PHE A 99 3.31 21.34 9.86
CA PHE A 99 4.44 21.87 9.11
C PHE A 99 5.65 22.17 10.00
N ASP A 100 5.49 22.15 11.32
CA ASP A 100 6.60 22.09 12.27
C ASP A 100 7.02 20.63 12.48
N GLU A 101 8.31 20.32 12.37
CA GLU A 101 8.80 18.95 12.47
C GLU A 101 8.54 18.31 13.83
N THR A 102 8.70 19.05 14.92
CA THR A 102 8.51 18.55 16.28
C THR A 102 7.04 18.28 16.55
N ALA A 103 6.17 19.23 16.16
CA ALA A 103 4.74 19.08 16.29
C ALA A 103 4.22 17.94 15.37
N ASN A 104 4.76 17.79 14.16
CA ASN A 104 4.43 16.71 13.25
C ASN A 104 4.74 15.34 13.85
N ARG A 105 5.92 15.16 14.48
CA ARG A 105 6.27 13.92 15.17
C ARG A 105 5.35 13.65 16.36
N ALA A 106 4.97 14.67 17.11
CA ALA A 106 4.03 14.54 18.22
C ALA A 106 2.63 14.12 17.70
N LEU A 107 2.14 14.73 16.62
CA LEU A 107 0.88 14.38 15.97
C LEU A 107 0.89 12.95 15.43
N GLY A 108 1.93 12.56 14.72
CA GLY A 108 2.08 11.20 14.19
C GLY A 108 2.11 10.14 15.28
N ARG A 109 2.83 10.42 16.38
CA ARG A 109 2.86 9.57 17.57
C ARG A 109 1.47 9.46 18.23
N ALA A 110 0.76 10.58 18.36
CA ALA A 110 -0.59 10.60 18.90
C ALA A 110 -1.57 9.81 18.02
N TYR A 111 -1.44 9.93 16.70
CA TYR A 111 -2.27 9.19 15.75
C TYR A 111 -1.98 7.68 15.77
N LEU A 112 -0.72 7.26 15.90
CA LEU A 112 -0.37 5.85 16.13
C LEU A 112 -1.01 5.31 17.41
N ALA A 113 -0.96 6.06 18.51
CA ALA A 113 -1.61 5.68 19.75
C ALA A 113 -3.14 5.60 19.60
N HIS A 114 -3.73 6.52 18.81
CA HIS A 114 -5.14 6.48 18.47
C HIS A 114 -5.51 5.20 17.68
N MET A 115 -4.73 4.85 16.68
CA MET A 115 -4.91 3.60 15.92
C MET A 115 -4.72 2.36 16.80
N PHE A 116 -3.74 2.37 17.70
CA PHE A 116 -3.56 1.24 18.63
C PHE A 116 -4.77 1.07 19.57
N ARG A 117 -5.30 2.15 20.13
CA ARG A 117 -6.53 2.07 20.96
C ARG A 117 -7.72 1.53 20.18
N ARG A 118 -7.80 1.83 18.86
CA ARG A 118 -8.89 1.35 18.00
C ARG A 118 -8.78 -0.14 17.67
N TYR A 119 -7.58 -0.63 17.39
CA TYR A 119 -7.37 -1.98 16.84
C TYR A 119 -6.79 -2.98 17.85
N GLY A 120 -6.20 -2.53 18.95
CA GLY A 120 -5.63 -3.37 19.99
C GLY A 120 -4.37 -4.13 19.59
N SER A 121 -3.82 -3.85 18.41
CA SER A 121 -2.69 -4.57 17.81
C SER A 121 -1.79 -3.60 17.07
N TRP A 122 -0.48 -3.64 17.34
CA TRP A 122 0.50 -2.79 16.65
C TRP A 122 0.57 -3.06 15.15
N PRO A 123 0.59 -4.31 14.66
CA PRO A 123 0.54 -4.57 13.23
C PRO A 123 -0.69 -3.96 12.53
N ASP A 124 -1.84 -4.00 13.17
CA ASP A 124 -3.07 -3.42 12.63
C ASP A 124 -3.06 -1.89 12.73
N ALA A 125 -2.56 -1.33 13.82
CA ALA A 125 -2.40 0.10 14.01
C ALA A 125 -1.47 0.71 12.94
N VAL A 126 -0.35 0.07 12.68
CA VAL A 126 0.60 0.46 11.62
C VAL A 126 -0.01 0.33 10.23
N ALA A 127 -0.76 -0.74 9.97
CA ALA A 127 -1.48 -0.89 8.71
C ALA A 127 -2.52 0.22 8.53
N ALA A 128 -3.30 0.53 9.57
CA ALA A 128 -4.31 1.58 9.57
C ALA A 128 -3.70 2.98 9.42
N TYR A 129 -2.53 3.22 10.00
CA TYR A 129 -1.79 4.47 9.85
C TYR A 129 -1.49 4.76 8.36
N ASN A 130 -0.99 3.76 7.65
CA ASN A 130 -0.61 3.89 6.23
C ASN A 130 -1.82 3.84 5.27
N TRP A 131 -2.78 2.98 5.55
CA TRP A 131 -3.89 2.69 4.63
C TRP A 131 -5.14 3.50 4.90
N GLY A 132 -5.27 3.99 6.11
CA GLY A 132 -6.43 4.69 6.63
C GLY A 132 -7.39 3.75 7.38
N PRO A 133 -8.02 4.26 8.48
CA PRO A 133 -8.85 3.47 9.37
C PRO A 133 -10.11 2.92 8.70
N GLY A 134 -10.74 3.66 7.78
CA GLY A 134 -11.95 3.18 7.10
C GLY A 134 -11.70 1.90 6.30
N ARG A 135 -10.62 1.86 5.50
CA ARG A 135 -10.26 0.68 4.72
C ARG A 135 -9.80 -0.48 5.60
N MET A 136 -9.16 -0.16 6.73
CA MET A 136 -8.78 -1.16 7.71
C MET A 136 -10.02 -1.80 8.35
N ASP A 137 -11.05 -1.02 8.68
CA ASP A 137 -12.33 -1.51 9.19
C ASP A 137 -13.02 -2.43 8.19
N ASP A 138 -13.07 -2.02 6.91
CA ASP A 138 -13.65 -2.83 5.83
C ASP A 138 -12.92 -4.17 5.69
N TRP A 139 -11.60 -4.16 5.77
CA TRP A 139 -10.80 -5.38 5.69
C TRP A 139 -11.02 -6.29 6.91
N ILE A 140 -11.11 -5.74 8.12
CA ILE A 140 -11.37 -6.49 9.36
C ILE A 140 -12.76 -7.09 9.31
N SER A 141 -13.79 -6.30 8.96
CA SER A 141 -15.17 -6.77 8.85
C SER A 141 -15.37 -7.82 7.76
N GLY A 142 -14.56 -7.74 6.69
CA GLY A 142 -14.48 -8.73 5.62
C GLY A 142 -13.74 -10.02 5.98
N GLY A 143 -13.37 -10.23 7.26
CA GLY A 143 -12.74 -11.47 7.72
C GLY A 143 -11.21 -11.49 7.58
N ARG A 144 -10.58 -10.34 7.41
CA ARG A 144 -9.10 -10.19 7.32
C ARG A 144 -8.48 -11.03 6.20
N LEU A 145 -9.18 -11.18 5.09
CA LEU A 145 -8.69 -11.98 3.96
C LEU A 145 -7.38 -11.39 3.42
N PHE A 146 -6.34 -12.19 3.46
CA PHE A 146 -4.98 -11.74 3.10
C PHE A 146 -4.86 -11.24 1.66
N ASP A 147 -5.57 -11.85 0.73
CA ASP A 147 -5.61 -11.46 -0.67
C ASP A 147 -6.29 -10.09 -0.91
N LYS A 148 -7.04 -9.59 0.08
CA LYS A 148 -7.66 -8.27 0.08
C LYS A 148 -6.78 -7.17 0.71
N LEU A 149 -5.74 -7.55 1.45
CA LEU A 149 -4.77 -6.58 1.97
C LEU A 149 -3.81 -6.17 0.84
N PRO A 150 -3.71 -4.87 0.48
CA PRO A 150 -2.78 -4.45 -0.57
C PRO A 150 -1.33 -4.83 -0.25
N PRO A 151 -0.57 -5.37 -1.21
CA PRO A 151 0.82 -5.76 -0.97
C PRO A 151 1.72 -4.63 -0.45
N ALA A 152 1.41 -3.38 -0.81
CA ALA A 152 2.13 -2.21 -0.31
C ALA A 152 1.91 -2.01 1.19
N VAL A 153 0.66 -2.13 1.67
CA VAL A 153 0.30 -2.03 3.09
C VAL A 153 0.93 -3.17 3.89
N ALA A 154 0.89 -4.39 3.35
CA ALA A 154 1.52 -5.55 3.97
C ALA A 154 3.04 -5.36 4.15
N ARG A 155 3.72 -4.86 3.10
CA ARG A 155 5.17 -4.55 3.16
C ARG A 155 5.49 -3.43 4.14
N TYR A 156 4.72 -2.33 4.11
CA TYR A 156 4.89 -1.22 5.05
C TYR A 156 4.77 -1.70 6.50
N ARG A 157 3.69 -2.41 6.81
CA ARG A 157 3.48 -3.01 8.13
C ARG A 157 4.66 -3.89 8.57
N ALA A 158 5.10 -4.80 7.71
CA ALA A 158 6.21 -5.69 8.02
C ALA A 158 7.51 -4.91 8.24
N HIS A 159 7.81 -3.91 7.41
CA HIS A 159 8.99 -3.06 7.55
C HIS A 159 9.01 -2.32 8.88
N VAL A 160 7.92 -1.63 9.23
CA VAL A 160 7.83 -0.87 10.49
C VAL A 160 7.93 -1.80 11.71
N MET A 161 7.27 -2.96 11.69
CA MET A 161 7.32 -3.91 12.80
C MET A 161 8.75 -4.43 13.02
N VAL A 162 9.47 -4.79 11.98
CA VAL A 162 10.87 -5.21 12.08
C VAL A 162 11.75 -4.06 12.56
N ALA A 163 11.60 -2.87 11.99
CA ALA A 163 12.40 -1.69 12.37
C ALA A 163 12.15 -1.23 13.82
N SER A 164 10.96 -1.48 14.37
CA SER A 164 10.63 -1.19 15.77
C SER A 164 11.16 -2.23 16.77
N GLY A 165 11.82 -3.29 16.28
CA GLY A 165 12.29 -4.40 17.14
C GLY A 165 11.15 -5.28 17.67
N MET A 166 9.94 -5.11 17.18
CA MET A 166 8.82 -5.97 17.52
C MET A 166 8.88 -7.24 16.67
N GLU A 167 8.93 -8.38 17.32
CA GLU A 167 8.70 -9.64 16.61
C GLU A 167 7.28 -9.59 16.02
N ILE A 168 7.20 -9.66 14.71
CA ILE A 168 5.96 -10.11 14.09
C ILE A 168 5.82 -11.53 14.62
N GLY A 169 4.89 -11.74 15.55
CA GLY A 169 4.60 -13.09 16.06
C GLY A 169 4.57 -14.06 14.88
N PRO A 170 4.89 -15.33 15.05
CA PRO A 170 5.18 -16.24 13.93
C PRO A 170 4.14 -16.01 12.86
N ILE A 171 4.61 -15.50 11.71
CA ILE A 171 3.77 -15.39 10.53
C ILE A 171 3.33 -16.82 10.32
N SER A 172 2.06 -17.12 10.57
CA SER A 172 1.57 -18.50 10.57
C SER A 172 2.02 -19.17 9.28
N ASP A 173 2.40 -20.44 9.33
CA ASP A 173 2.78 -21.22 8.14
C ASP A 173 1.73 -21.06 7.04
N ALA A 174 0.44 -20.90 7.42
CA ALA A 174 -0.66 -20.53 6.54
C ALA A 174 -0.45 -19.19 5.79
N PHE A 175 0.28 -18.24 6.35
CA PHE A 175 0.64 -17.00 5.65
C PHE A 175 1.69 -17.27 4.57
N PHE A 176 2.76 -17.97 4.91
CA PHE A 176 3.79 -18.35 3.93
C PHE A 176 3.20 -19.21 2.82
N ASP A 177 2.36 -20.18 3.14
CA ASP A 177 1.68 -21.04 2.18
C ASP A 177 0.77 -20.23 1.24
N SER A 178 0.04 -19.23 1.75
CA SER A 178 -0.80 -18.36 0.92
C SER A 178 0.02 -17.47 -0.01
N VAL A 179 1.15 -16.94 0.46
CA VAL A 179 2.09 -16.14 -0.35
C VAL A 179 2.75 -17.01 -1.43
N LEU A 180 3.21 -18.19 -1.06
CA LEU A 180 3.82 -19.15 -1.99
C LEU A 180 2.83 -19.63 -3.04
N ALA A 181 1.59 -19.95 -2.63
CA ALA A 181 0.50 -20.32 -3.54
C ALA A 181 0.16 -19.19 -4.52
N ARG A 182 0.14 -17.93 -4.05
CA ARG A 182 -0.09 -16.75 -4.92
C ARG A 182 1.05 -16.53 -5.90
N LEU A 183 2.31 -16.64 -5.46
CA LEU A 183 3.48 -16.54 -6.33
C LEU A 183 3.50 -17.68 -7.35
N ALA A 184 3.17 -18.91 -6.96
CA ALA A 184 3.04 -20.05 -7.86
C ALA A 184 1.94 -19.80 -8.91
N ARG A 185 0.78 -19.29 -8.50
CA ARG A 185 -0.32 -18.93 -9.42
C ARG A 185 0.09 -17.83 -10.41
N LEU A 186 0.78 -16.79 -9.96
CA LEU A 186 1.28 -15.73 -10.84
C LEU A 186 2.33 -16.25 -11.83
N ARG A 187 3.24 -17.12 -11.38
CA ARG A 187 4.22 -17.79 -12.26
C ARG A 187 3.54 -18.65 -13.31
N MET A 188 2.48 -19.39 -12.94
CA MET A 188 1.70 -20.21 -13.87
C MET A 188 0.98 -19.36 -14.92
N LEU A 189 0.38 -18.23 -14.50
CA LEU A 189 -0.28 -17.29 -15.42
C LEU A 189 0.72 -16.66 -16.40
N ALA A 190 1.88 -16.21 -15.89
CA ALA A 190 2.95 -15.68 -16.74
C ALA A 190 3.46 -16.73 -17.75
N LYS A 191 3.61 -17.97 -17.31
CA LYS A 191 4.04 -19.08 -18.18
C LYS A 191 2.99 -19.40 -19.26
N ARG A 192 1.69 -19.37 -18.91
CA ARG A 192 0.60 -19.51 -19.87
C ARG A 192 0.60 -18.40 -20.90
N GLN A 193 0.74 -17.13 -20.47
CA GLN A 193 0.79 -15.99 -21.40
C GLN A 193 1.99 -16.06 -22.34
N MET A 194 3.18 -16.46 -21.84
CA MET A 194 4.36 -16.65 -22.69
C MET A 194 4.16 -17.78 -23.72
N THR A 195 3.53 -18.88 -23.32
CA THR A 195 3.25 -20.01 -24.21
C THR A 195 2.24 -19.60 -25.29
N GLU A 196 1.23 -18.84 -24.93
CA GLU A 196 0.20 -18.33 -25.83
C GLU A 196 0.77 -17.30 -26.81
N ARG A 197 1.64 -16.39 -26.36
CA ARG A 197 2.40 -15.47 -27.25
C ARG A 197 3.29 -16.24 -28.23
N ARG A 198 3.97 -17.30 -27.79
CA ARG A 198 4.79 -18.16 -28.66
C ARG A 198 3.92 -18.89 -29.69
N ARG A 199 2.73 -19.41 -29.29
CA ARG A 199 1.79 -20.07 -30.23
C ARG A 199 1.27 -19.08 -31.27
N ARG A 200 0.86 -17.88 -30.87
CA ARG A 200 0.38 -16.82 -31.80
C ARG A 200 1.49 -16.36 -32.74
N GLY A 201 2.71 -16.18 -32.25
CA GLY A 201 3.86 -15.84 -33.09
C GLY A 201 4.19 -16.91 -34.11
N ARG A 202 4.12 -18.20 -33.74
CA ARG A 202 4.31 -19.33 -34.68
C ARG A 202 3.17 -19.45 -35.70
N ALA A 203 1.92 -19.28 -35.28
CA ALA A 203 0.78 -19.30 -36.20
C ALA A 203 0.86 -18.17 -37.22
N GLY A 204 1.19 -16.96 -36.79
CA GLY A 204 1.37 -15.82 -37.71
C GLY A 204 2.54 -16.02 -38.69
N SER A 205 3.62 -16.66 -38.25
CA SER A 205 4.78 -16.95 -39.13
C SER A 205 4.44 -18.03 -40.17
N VAL A 206 3.67 -19.03 -39.81
CA VAL A 206 3.20 -20.08 -40.76
C VAL A 206 2.21 -19.52 -41.78
N GLU A 207 1.29 -18.66 -41.34
CA GLU A 207 0.31 -17.98 -42.23
C GLU A 207 1.03 -17.07 -43.25
N LEU A 208 2.05 -16.33 -42.79
CA LEU A 208 2.88 -15.50 -43.70
C LEU A 208 3.64 -16.36 -44.73
N LEU A 209 4.26 -17.45 -44.29
CA LEU A 209 4.96 -18.38 -45.18
C LEU A 209 4.01 -19.01 -46.19
N TYR A 210 2.81 -19.43 -45.78
CA TYR A 210 1.80 -20.00 -46.67
C TYR A 210 1.32 -19.00 -47.70
N SER A 211 1.07 -17.76 -47.31
CA SER A 211 0.67 -16.67 -48.20
C SER A 211 1.75 -16.28 -49.22
N GLU A 212 3.02 -16.47 -48.85
CA GLU A 212 4.16 -16.19 -49.71
C GLU A 212 4.40 -17.30 -50.73
N ILE A 213 4.26 -18.56 -50.31
CA ILE A 213 4.32 -19.74 -51.19
C ILE A 213 3.18 -19.66 -52.23
N MET A 214 1.94 -19.38 -51.79
CA MET A 214 0.79 -19.29 -52.71
C MET A 214 0.88 -18.13 -53.70
N ARG A 215 1.50 -17.01 -53.29
CA ARG A 215 1.80 -15.91 -54.23
C ARG A 215 2.87 -16.28 -55.27
N SER A 216 3.94 -16.97 -54.82
CA SER A 216 5.02 -17.41 -55.72
C SER A 216 4.55 -18.43 -56.73
N THR A 217 3.70 -19.40 -56.34
CA THR A 217 3.12 -20.39 -57.28
C THR A 217 2.15 -19.77 -58.28
N ALA A 218 1.37 -18.73 -57.88
CA ALA A 218 0.48 -18.04 -58.78
C ALA A 218 1.20 -17.20 -59.86
N THR A 219 2.43 -16.74 -59.56
CA THR A 219 3.24 -15.96 -60.50
C THR A 219 4.03 -16.85 -61.50
N SER A 220 4.24 -18.12 -61.18
CA SER A 220 4.97 -19.09 -62.02
C SER A 220 4.07 -19.79 -63.05
N LEU A 221 2.75 -19.58 -63.01
CA LEU A 221 1.75 -20.16 -63.92
C LEU A 221 1.22 -19.17 -64.95
N ARG A 222 1.84 -18.01 -65.08
CA ARG A 222 1.62 -17.02 -66.15
C ARG A 222 2.87 -16.92 -67.04
#